data_f1fc8d872dcd31ff8e77d05ec209b8d1
#
_entry.id   f1fc8d872dcd31ff8e77d05ec209b8d1
#
_cell.length_a   1.000
_cell.length_b   1.000
_cell.length_c   1.000
_cell.angle_alpha   90.00
_cell.angle_beta   90.00
_cell.angle_gamma   90.00
#
_symmetry.space_group_name_H-M   'P 1'
#
loop_
_entity.id
_entity.type
_entity.pdbx_description
1 polymer ?
#
loop_
_entity_poly.entity_id
_entity_poly.type
_entity_poly.pdbx_seq_one_letter_code
_entity_poly.pdbx_strand_id
1 'polypeptide(L)'
;MSVGIPTPLPTHKPAPTVVVLATAACAVLTELVRLVRPDCVRLKYPNDVWVKPSNAPAGKVGGMLIETDYVGAEPGVCVVGIGINLQGAPMLGDAAYPARCLADVAVAPLPLPEELAERIAERLLSDLLHNQPQTLMQRWQEELRLLGHRVVLRSDAVPAVVVAYGDDGSLRARRCDTDAAITLRDADSLLYDPFAA
;
A
#
# COMPACT_ATOMS: atom_id res chain seq x y z
N MET A 1 -1.63 14.85 -0.57
CA MET A 1 -0.86 15.15 -1.81
C MET A 1 -1.44 14.35 -2.95
N SER A 2 -1.50 14.93 -4.15
CA SER A 2 -1.88 14.20 -5.36
C SER A 2 -0.85 14.49 -6.46
N VAL A 3 -0.45 13.44 -7.19
CA VAL A 3 0.51 13.54 -8.29
C VAL A 3 -0.17 13.01 -9.55
N GLY A 4 -0.22 13.83 -10.60
CA GLY A 4 -0.70 13.41 -11.92
C GLY A 4 0.44 12.79 -12.73
N ILE A 5 0.23 11.58 -13.23
CA ILE A 5 1.22 10.85 -14.03
C ILE A 5 0.60 10.67 -15.43
N PRO A 6 1.21 11.27 -16.49
CA PRO A 6 0.75 11.03 -17.84
C PRO A 6 0.99 9.56 -18.22
N THR A 7 0.01 8.97 -18.90
CA THR A 7 0.16 7.63 -19.49
C THR A 7 -0.03 7.73 -21.01
N PRO A 8 0.81 7.11 -21.85
CA PRO A 8 1.95 6.30 -21.43
C PRO A 8 3.07 7.17 -20.80
N LEU A 9 3.77 6.58 -19.84
CA LEU A 9 5.06 7.13 -19.43
C LEU A 9 5.99 7.22 -20.65
N PRO A 10 7.00 8.12 -20.66
CA PRO A 10 7.93 8.27 -21.79
C PRO A 10 8.67 6.98 -22.22
N THR A 11 8.49 5.90 -21.50
CA THR A 11 9.10 4.57 -21.72
C THR A 11 8.35 3.67 -22.71
N HIS A 12 7.43 4.19 -23.52
CA HIS A 12 6.74 3.51 -24.63
C HIS A 12 5.66 2.47 -24.29
N LYS A 13 5.33 2.23 -23.02
CA LYS A 13 4.17 1.40 -22.63
C LYS A 13 3.42 2.04 -21.47
N PRO A 14 2.08 2.09 -21.51
CA PRO A 14 1.32 2.51 -20.33
C PRO A 14 1.63 1.56 -19.17
N ALA A 15 2.04 2.12 -18.03
CA ALA A 15 2.16 1.31 -16.81
C ALA A 15 0.74 0.92 -16.37
N PRO A 16 0.45 -0.37 -16.15
CA PRO A 16 -0.82 -0.78 -15.59
C PRO A 16 -1.08 -0.04 -14.26
N THR A 17 -2.33 0.33 -14.02
CA THR A 17 -2.73 1.04 -12.78
C THR A 17 -2.20 0.37 -11.51
N VAL A 18 -2.17 -0.97 -11.48
CA VAL A 18 -1.63 -1.72 -10.35
C VAL A 18 -0.12 -1.51 -10.15
N VAL A 19 0.65 -1.33 -11.22
CA VAL A 19 2.10 -1.04 -11.12
C VAL A 19 2.32 0.34 -10.53
N VAL A 20 1.50 1.32 -10.92
CA VAL A 20 1.55 2.68 -10.36
C VAL A 20 1.21 2.64 -8.86
N LEU A 21 0.17 1.90 -8.47
CA LEU A 21 -0.21 1.71 -7.07
C LEU A 21 0.91 1.07 -6.25
N ALA A 22 1.45 -0.03 -6.75
CA ALA A 22 2.55 -0.77 -6.11
C ALA A 22 3.77 0.12 -5.90
N THR A 23 4.11 0.91 -6.94
CA THR A 23 5.26 1.84 -6.88
C THR A 23 5.01 2.97 -5.88
N ALA A 24 3.81 3.54 -5.86
CA ALA A 24 3.44 4.58 -4.89
C ALA A 24 3.51 4.06 -3.45
N ALA A 25 3.01 2.85 -3.19
CA ALA A 25 3.08 2.22 -1.88
C ALA A 25 4.53 2.02 -1.42
N CYS A 26 5.39 1.52 -2.30
CA CYS A 26 6.82 1.34 -2.02
C CYS A 26 7.56 2.69 -1.86
N ALA A 27 7.21 3.71 -2.63
CA ALA A 27 7.81 5.04 -2.50
C ALA A 27 7.48 5.66 -1.14
N VAL A 28 6.20 5.60 -0.71
CA VAL A 28 5.78 6.05 0.62
C VAL A 28 6.51 5.28 1.71
N LEU A 29 6.49 3.94 1.67
CA LEU A 29 7.18 3.12 2.68
C LEU A 29 8.67 3.49 2.77
N THR A 30 9.35 3.65 1.63
CA THR A 30 10.78 3.99 1.58
C THR A 30 11.09 5.31 2.28
N GLU A 31 10.24 6.31 2.14
CA GLU A 31 10.45 7.59 2.82
C GLU A 31 10.10 7.51 4.32
N LEU A 32 9.05 6.75 4.68
CA LEU A 32 8.65 6.61 6.08
C LEU A 32 9.63 5.79 6.93
N VAL A 33 10.25 4.74 6.38
CA VAL A 33 11.26 3.94 7.13
C VAL A 33 12.50 4.73 7.54
N ARG A 34 12.73 5.91 6.92
CA ARG A 34 13.81 6.84 7.30
C ARG A 34 13.47 7.68 8.53
N LEU A 35 12.21 7.79 8.87
CA LEU A 35 11.68 8.64 9.93
C LEU A 35 11.30 7.86 11.19
N VAL A 36 11.15 6.55 11.05
CA VAL A 36 10.72 5.64 12.13
C VAL A 36 11.64 4.43 12.18
N ARG A 37 11.53 3.60 13.23
CA ARG A 37 12.21 2.30 13.22
C ARG A 37 11.58 1.40 12.14
N PRO A 38 12.40 0.66 11.38
CA PRO A 38 11.90 -0.16 10.26
C PRO A 38 10.92 -1.25 10.67
N ASP A 39 10.97 -1.71 11.93
CA ASP A 39 10.05 -2.71 12.48
C ASP A 39 8.67 -2.13 12.84
N CYS A 40 8.54 -0.80 12.93
CA CYS A 40 7.32 -0.10 13.31
C CYS A 40 6.43 0.31 12.14
N VAL A 41 6.82 0.08 10.88
CA VAL A 41 6.04 0.46 9.70
C VAL A 41 5.92 -0.71 8.73
N ARG A 42 4.74 -0.90 8.14
CA ARG A 42 4.43 -1.97 7.17
C ARG A 42 3.45 -1.49 6.12
N LEU A 43 3.52 -2.09 4.93
CA LEU A 43 2.42 -2.05 3.99
C LEU A 43 1.31 -3.00 4.42
N LYS A 44 0.08 -2.58 4.22
CA LYS A 44 -1.12 -3.44 4.30
C LYS A 44 -1.82 -3.44 2.96
N TYR A 45 -2.05 -4.62 2.43
CA TYR A 45 -2.67 -4.86 1.12
C TYR A 45 -4.01 -4.12 0.97
N PRO A 46 -4.24 -3.51 -0.20
CA PRO A 46 -3.28 -3.34 -1.29
C PRO A 46 -2.45 -2.06 -1.19
N ASN A 47 -2.90 -1.04 -0.47
CA ASN A 47 -2.52 0.36 -0.64
C ASN A 47 -2.42 1.16 0.67
N ASP A 48 -2.44 0.50 1.82
CA ASP A 48 -2.38 1.17 3.11
C ASP A 48 -0.99 1.07 3.74
N VAL A 49 -0.62 2.10 4.48
CA VAL A 49 0.56 2.08 5.34
C VAL A 49 0.11 2.08 6.80
N TRP A 50 0.68 1.18 7.56
CA TRP A 50 0.39 0.99 8.97
C TRP A 50 1.61 1.20 9.82
N VAL A 51 1.39 1.66 11.05
CA VAL A 51 2.43 1.78 12.08
C VAL A 51 2.02 1.05 13.35
N LYS A 52 3.03 0.59 14.09
CA LYS A 52 2.86 -0.10 15.39
C LYS A 52 3.66 0.62 16.46
N PRO A 53 3.02 1.51 17.25
CA PRO A 53 3.64 2.09 18.44
C PRO A 53 3.93 1.02 19.48
N SER A 54 4.95 1.25 20.34
CA SER A 54 5.33 0.28 21.38
C SER A 54 4.22 0.04 22.41
N ASN A 55 3.40 1.06 22.68
CA ASN A 55 2.41 1.07 23.76
C ASN A 55 0.96 1.10 23.28
N ALA A 56 0.72 0.82 21.97
CA ALA A 56 -0.62 0.88 21.41
C ALA A 56 -0.79 -0.13 20.26
N PRO A 57 -2.03 -0.53 19.95
CA PRO A 57 -2.29 -1.38 18.79
C PRO A 57 -1.79 -0.75 17.49
N ALA A 58 -1.40 -1.58 16.54
CA ALA A 58 -1.10 -1.16 15.18
C ALA A 58 -2.33 -0.49 14.53
N GLY A 59 -2.08 0.46 13.62
CA GLY A 59 -3.15 1.14 12.93
C GLY A 59 -2.69 1.85 11.66
N LYS A 60 -3.65 2.31 10.88
CA LYS A 60 -3.44 2.97 9.60
C LYS A 60 -2.89 4.38 9.80
N VAL A 61 -1.72 4.66 9.21
CA VAL A 61 -1.09 5.99 9.19
C VAL A 61 -1.33 6.71 7.87
N GLY A 62 -1.61 5.97 6.81
CA GLY A 62 -1.86 6.56 5.49
C GLY A 62 -2.34 5.55 4.48
N GLY A 63 -2.63 6.03 3.29
CA GLY A 63 -3.04 5.19 2.17
C GLY A 63 -2.92 5.92 0.85
N MET A 64 -2.98 5.15 -0.24
CA MET A 64 -2.90 5.63 -1.61
C MET A 64 -4.18 5.30 -2.36
N LEU A 65 -4.61 6.22 -3.22
CA LEU A 65 -5.72 6.04 -4.14
C LEU A 65 -5.23 6.34 -5.56
N ILE A 66 -5.61 5.48 -6.50
CA ILE A 66 -5.30 5.68 -7.91
C ILE A 66 -6.60 5.91 -8.67
N GLU A 67 -6.64 7.00 -9.42
CA GLU A 67 -7.71 7.29 -10.37
C GLU A 67 -7.09 7.34 -11.76
N THR A 68 -7.67 6.60 -12.71
CA THR A 68 -7.20 6.56 -14.10
C THR A 68 -8.28 7.08 -15.00
N ASP A 69 -7.98 8.12 -15.77
CA ASP A 69 -8.82 8.59 -16.86
C ASP A 69 -8.49 7.83 -18.14
N TYR A 70 -9.50 7.60 -18.99
CA TYR A 70 -9.37 6.84 -20.23
C TYR A 70 -9.79 7.68 -21.42
N VAL A 71 -9.00 7.65 -22.48
CA VAL A 71 -9.33 8.21 -23.78
C VAL A 71 -9.66 7.05 -24.72
N GLY A 72 -10.95 6.74 -24.86
CA GLY A 72 -11.37 5.51 -25.53
C GLY A 72 -11.02 4.27 -24.69
N ALA A 73 -10.26 3.35 -25.26
CA ALA A 73 -9.77 2.14 -24.57
C ALA A 73 -8.36 2.31 -23.94
N GLU A 74 -7.70 3.44 -24.20
CA GLU A 74 -6.34 3.69 -23.75
C GLU A 74 -6.33 4.52 -22.47
N PRO A 75 -5.46 4.19 -21.48
CA PRO A 75 -5.30 5.02 -20.31
C PRO A 75 -4.66 6.38 -20.69
N GLY A 76 -5.30 7.46 -20.30
CA GLY A 76 -4.85 8.83 -20.55
C GLY A 76 -3.97 9.37 -19.42
N VAL A 77 -4.55 9.65 -18.27
CA VAL A 77 -3.85 10.16 -17.10
C VAL A 77 -4.14 9.30 -15.88
N CYS A 78 -3.10 8.96 -15.13
CA CYS A 78 -3.21 8.29 -13.86
C CYS A 78 -2.90 9.29 -12.73
N VAL A 79 -3.86 9.53 -11.86
CA VAL A 79 -3.71 10.42 -10.70
C VAL A 79 -3.50 9.58 -9.45
N VAL A 80 -2.39 9.84 -8.75
CA VAL A 80 -2.05 9.18 -7.48
C VAL A 80 -2.35 10.12 -6.33
N GLY A 81 -3.38 9.84 -5.55
CA GLY A 81 -3.65 10.50 -4.27
C GLY A 81 -2.92 9.78 -3.13
N ILE A 82 -2.17 10.52 -2.31
CA ILE A 82 -1.45 9.97 -1.15
C ILE A 82 -1.85 10.77 0.08
N GLY A 83 -2.40 10.09 1.09
CA GLY A 83 -2.73 10.67 2.39
C GLY A 83 -1.87 10.05 3.49
N ILE A 84 -1.21 10.89 4.32
CA ILE A 84 -0.41 10.45 5.46
C ILE A 84 -0.73 11.33 6.66
N ASN A 85 -1.05 10.72 7.79
CA ASN A 85 -1.25 11.39 9.07
C ASN A 85 0.13 11.65 9.72
N LEU A 86 0.60 12.88 9.72
CA LEU A 86 1.92 13.20 10.26
C LEU A 86 1.91 13.38 11.78
N GLN A 87 1.13 14.34 12.29
CA GLN A 87 1.16 14.76 13.71
C GLN A 87 -0.15 14.45 14.45
N GLY A 88 -1.20 14.09 13.75
CA GLY A 88 -2.50 13.75 14.32
C GLY A 88 -3.23 12.75 13.47
N ALA A 89 -4.06 11.93 14.10
CA ALA A 89 -4.90 10.96 13.44
C ALA A 89 -6.38 11.31 13.65
N PRO A 90 -7.24 11.10 12.65
CA PRO A 90 -8.67 11.32 12.81
C PRO A 90 -9.26 10.33 13.83
N MET A 91 -10.20 10.79 14.65
CA MET A 91 -11.00 9.91 15.49
C MET A 91 -12.12 9.30 14.65
N LEU A 92 -12.00 8.00 14.36
CA LEU A 92 -12.96 7.24 13.56
C LEU A 92 -13.77 6.34 14.50
N GLY A 93 -15.03 6.71 14.76
CA GLY A 93 -15.85 6.05 15.79
C GLY A 93 -16.08 4.55 15.56
N ASP A 94 -16.40 4.14 14.33
CA ASP A 94 -16.76 2.75 13.97
C ASP A 94 -15.76 2.07 13.03
N ALA A 95 -14.52 2.56 12.96
CA ALA A 95 -13.52 1.95 12.09
C ALA A 95 -13.04 0.60 12.64
N ALA A 96 -12.95 -0.39 11.76
CA ALA A 96 -12.44 -1.74 12.11
C ALA A 96 -11.01 -1.72 12.67
N TYR A 97 -10.28 -0.62 12.47
CA TYR A 97 -8.91 -0.42 12.90
C TYR A 97 -8.67 1.02 13.35
N PRO A 98 -7.78 1.25 14.34
CA PRO A 98 -7.45 2.60 14.77
C PRO A 98 -6.70 3.36 13.67
N ALA A 99 -6.98 4.65 13.54
CA ALA A 99 -6.12 5.57 12.84
C ALA A 99 -4.90 5.90 13.71
N ARG A 100 -3.74 6.07 13.08
CA ARG A 100 -2.47 6.43 13.71
C ARG A 100 -1.84 7.62 13.00
N CYS A 101 -0.86 8.25 13.64
CA CYS A 101 -0.02 9.23 12.97
C CYS A 101 1.46 8.83 13.04
N LEU A 102 2.27 9.44 12.19
CA LEU A 102 3.70 9.13 12.11
C LEU A 102 4.44 9.53 13.39
N ALA A 103 3.97 10.60 14.06
CA ALA A 103 4.51 11.05 15.34
C ALA A 103 4.42 9.99 16.46
N ASP A 104 3.49 9.03 16.37
CA ASP A 104 3.36 7.94 17.34
C ASP A 104 4.59 7.01 17.36
N VAL A 105 5.38 6.98 16.28
CA VAL A 105 6.51 6.05 16.07
C VAL A 105 7.79 6.73 15.60
N ALA A 106 7.79 8.07 15.45
CA ALA A 106 8.94 8.83 14.94
C ALA A 106 10.14 8.74 15.88
N VAL A 107 11.32 8.57 15.31
CA VAL A 107 12.62 8.53 16.02
C VAL A 107 13.45 9.80 15.83
N ALA A 108 12.98 10.70 14.95
CA ALA A 108 13.58 11.99 14.64
C ALA A 108 12.47 13.03 14.39
N PRO A 109 12.77 14.32 14.38
CA PRO A 109 11.82 15.34 13.99
C PRO A 109 11.23 15.04 12.61
N LEU A 110 9.90 15.14 12.50
CA LEU A 110 9.23 14.94 11.23
C LEU A 110 9.51 16.13 10.29
N PRO A 111 9.70 15.87 8.99
CA PRO A 111 9.83 16.93 7.99
C PRO A 111 8.53 17.73 7.85
N LEU A 112 8.60 18.87 7.21
CA LEU A 112 7.42 19.59 6.78
C LEU A 112 6.60 18.74 5.79
N PRO A 113 5.27 18.87 5.78
CA PRO A 113 4.42 18.11 4.87
C PRO A 113 4.84 18.24 3.41
N GLU A 114 5.24 19.42 2.98
CA GLU A 114 5.68 19.73 1.62
C GLU A 114 6.98 19.01 1.26
N GLU A 115 7.94 18.98 2.19
CA GLU A 115 9.22 18.29 1.99
C GLU A 115 9.05 16.76 1.87
N LEU A 116 8.17 16.18 2.69
CA LEU A 116 7.86 14.77 2.60
C LEU A 116 7.12 14.44 1.30
N ALA A 117 6.17 15.30 0.92
CA ALA A 117 5.42 15.15 -0.31
C ALA A 117 6.34 15.19 -1.55
N GLU A 118 7.28 16.14 -1.60
CA GLU A 118 8.26 16.27 -2.68
C GLU A 118 9.14 15.00 -2.79
N ARG A 119 9.73 14.55 -1.68
CA ARG A 119 10.55 13.32 -1.64
C ARG A 119 9.80 12.09 -2.14
N ILE A 120 8.53 11.93 -1.71
CA ILE A 120 7.70 10.81 -2.17
C ILE A 120 7.42 10.91 -3.67
N ALA A 121 7.08 12.11 -4.16
CA ALA A 121 6.80 12.33 -5.58
C ALA A 121 8.04 12.07 -6.45
N GLU A 122 9.20 12.58 -6.07
CA GLU A 122 10.47 12.33 -6.76
C GLU A 122 10.81 10.84 -6.80
N ARG A 123 10.66 10.14 -5.67
CA ARG A 123 10.88 8.69 -5.58
C ARG A 123 9.94 7.93 -6.50
N LEU A 124 8.64 8.22 -6.44
CA LEU A 124 7.63 7.58 -7.28
C LEU A 124 7.95 7.75 -8.77
N LEU A 125 8.21 8.98 -9.20
CA LEU A 125 8.55 9.27 -10.60
C LEU A 125 9.86 8.61 -11.03
N SER A 126 10.88 8.67 -10.20
CA SER A 126 12.16 8.01 -10.47
C SER A 126 12.00 6.49 -10.61
N ASP A 127 11.26 5.85 -9.70
CA ASP A 127 11.05 4.41 -9.74
C ASP A 127 10.26 4.00 -11.01
N LEU A 128 9.22 4.75 -11.39
CA LEU A 128 8.43 4.50 -12.60
C LEU A 128 9.23 4.71 -13.89
N LEU A 129 10.17 5.67 -13.92
CA LEU A 129 10.96 5.98 -15.11
C LEU A 129 12.14 5.02 -15.33
N HIS A 130 12.72 4.49 -14.25
CA HIS A 130 13.98 3.77 -14.32
C HIS A 130 13.89 2.27 -14.03
N ASN A 131 12.72 1.76 -13.61
CA ASN A 131 12.55 0.34 -13.31
C ASN A 131 11.52 -0.34 -14.21
N GLN A 132 11.71 -1.64 -14.43
CA GLN A 132 10.75 -2.45 -15.17
C GLN A 132 9.51 -2.74 -14.30
N PRO A 133 8.32 -2.82 -14.90
CA PRO A 133 7.07 -3.12 -14.18
C PRO A 133 7.15 -4.36 -13.28
N GLN A 134 7.80 -5.42 -13.76
CA GLN A 134 7.97 -6.66 -13.01
C GLN A 134 8.79 -6.46 -11.73
N THR A 135 9.86 -5.66 -11.80
CA THR A 135 10.70 -5.34 -10.62
C THR A 135 9.92 -4.53 -9.59
N LEU A 136 9.09 -3.58 -10.04
CA LEU A 136 8.24 -2.77 -9.16
C LEU A 136 7.19 -3.62 -8.46
N MET A 137 6.53 -4.51 -9.20
CA MET A 137 5.55 -5.46 -8.64
C MET A 137 6.19 -6.42 -7.65
N GLN A 138 7.35 -6.99 -7.98
CA GLN A 138 8.07 -7.89 -7.09
C GLN A 138 8.43 -7.20 -5.77
N ARG A 139 8.96 -5.99 -5.81
CA ARG A 139 9.28 -5.21 -4.61
C ARG A 139 8.04 -4.98 -3.74
N TRP A 140 6.92 -4.60 -4.33
CA TRP A 140 5.68 -4.42 -3.58
C TRP A 140 5.20 -5.72 -2.92
N GLN A 141 5.28 -6.86 -3.62
CA GLN A 141 4.93 -8.17 -3.06
C GLN A 141 5.84 -8.56 -1.89
N GLU A 142 7.15 -8.28 -1.99
CA GLU A 142 8.12 -8.51 -0.93
C GLU A 142 7.83 -7.64 0.31
N GLU A 143 7.45 -6.37 0.12
CA GLU A 143 7.10 -5.46 1.22
C GLU A 143 5.76 -5.80 1.88
N LEU A 144 4.81 -6.35 1.15
CA LEU A 144 3.53 -6.84 1.71
C LEU A 144 3.71 -8.07 2.60
N ARG A 145 4.68 -8.93 2.32
CA ARG A 145 5.02 -10.16 3.09
C ARG A 145 3.84 -11.09 3.34
N LEU A 146 2.91 -11.21 2.39
CA LEU A 146 1.67 -11.97 2.59
C LEU A 146 1.75 -13.44 2.20
N LEU A 147 2.80 -13.88 1.48
CA LEU A 147 2.93 -15.30 1.12
C LEU A 147 3.03 -16.18 2.36
N GLY A 148 2.16 -17.17 2.46
CA GLY A 148 2.06 -18.04 3.63
C GLY A 148 1.28 -17.45 4.81
N HIS A 149 0.93 -16.17 4.77
CA HIS A 149 0.17 -15.53 5.85
C HIS A 149 -1.27 -16.00 5.90
N ARG A 150 -1.75 -16.15 7.13
CA ARG A 150 -3.16 -16.41 7.42
C ARG A 150 -3.92 -15.09 7.49
N VAL A 151 -4.95 -14.96 6.69
CA VAL A 151 -5.90 -13.84 6.67
C VAL A 151 -7.29 -14.35 7.03
N VAL A 152 -8.18 -13.46 7.47
CA VAL A 152 -9.57 -13.81 7.73
C VAL A 152 -10.44 -13.16 6.65
N LEU A 153 -11.26 -13.92 5.98
CA LEU A 153 -12.21 -13.43 4.98
C LEU A 153 -13.32 -12.67 5.68
N ARG A 154 -13.61 -11.46 5.22
CA ARG A 154 -14.65 -10.62 5.83
C ARG A 154 -16.07 -11.11 5.57
N SER A 155 -16.26 -11.82 4.45
CA SER A 155 -17.58 -12.31 4.02
C SER A 155 -18.21 -13.30 4.98
N ASP A 156 -17.41 -14.16 5.62
CA ASP A 156 -17.87 -15.29 6.42
C ASP A 156 -16.97 -15.61 7.63
N ALA A 157 -16.00 -14.76 7.91
CA ALA A 157 -15.03 -14.89 8.99
C ALA A 157 -14.15 -16.16 8.90
N VAL A 158 -14.07 -16.80 7.72
CA VAL A 158 -13.26 -18.01 7.51
C VAL A 158 -11.80 -17.63 7.29
N PRO A 159 -10.85 -18.31 7.96
CA PRO A 159 -9.44 -18.16 7.67
C PRO A 159 -9.06 -18.70 6.29
N ALA A 160 -8.11 -18.02 5.65
CA ALA A 160 -7.49 -18.46 4.40
C ALA A 160 -5.99 -18.19 4.45
N VAL A 161 -5.21 -18.94 3.70
CA VAL A 161 -3.75 -18.78 3.56
C VAL A 161 -3.45 -18.20 2.19
N VAL A 162 -2.69 -17.11 2.13
CA VAL A 162 -2.24 -16.51 0.88
C VAL A 162 -1.17 -17.39 0.26
N VAL A 163 -1.39 -17.86 -0.98
CA VAL A 163 -0.51 -18.81 -1.66
C VAL A 163 0.22 -18.22 -2.87
N ALA A 164 -0.29 -17.15 -3.45
CA ALA A 164 0.37 -16.46 -4.57
C ALA A 164 -0.15 -15.02 -4.74
N TYR A 165 0.61 -14.23 -5.47
CA TYR A 165 0.16 -12.95 -6.04
C TYR A 165 -0.21 -13.16 -7.51
N GLY A 166 -1.26 -12.47 -7.97
CA GLY A 166 -1.59 -12.36 -9.38
C GLY A 166 -0.85 -11.20 -10.05
N ASP A 167 -0.65 -11.28 -11.36
CA ASP A 167 -0.02 -10.20 -12.14
C ASP A 167 -0.88 -8.92 -12.16
N ASP A 168 -2.18 -9.05 -11.90
CA ASP A 168 -3.14 -7.96 -11.75
C ASP A 168 -3.15 -7.34 -10.33
N GLY A 169 -2.23 -7.75 -9.47
CA GLY A 169 -2.14 -7.32 -8.07
C GLY A 169 -3.10 -8.04 -7.13
N SER A 170 -3.90 -8.98 -7.63
CA SER A 170 -4.77 -9.80 -6.77
C SER A 170 -3.98 -10.75 -5.88
N LEU A 171 -4.60 -11.19 -4.78
CA LEU A 171 -4.09 -12.27 -3.95
C LEU A 171 -4.82 -13.57 -4.28
N ARG A 172 -4.08 -14.65 -4.44
CA ARG A 172 -4.65 -16.00 -4.47
C ARG A 172 -4.49 -16.62 -3.09
N ALA A 173 -5.57 -17.13 -2.53
CA ALA A 173 -5.57 -17.75 -1.22
C ALA A 173 -6.32 -19.09 -1.23
N ARG A 174 -6.05 -19.94 -0.24
CA ARG A 174 -6.79 -21.18 0.03
C ARG A 174 -7.55 -21.04 1.32
N ARG A 175 -8.83 -21.34 1.28
CA ARG A 175 -9.68 -21.41 2.47
C ARG A 175 -9.22 -22.53 3.39
N CYS A 176 -9.25 -22.28 4.71
CA CYS A 176 -8.83 -23.29 5.68
C CYS A 176 -9.91 -24.34 5.99
N ASP A 177 -11.17 -24.07 5.67
CA ASP A 177 -12.31 -24.98 5.90
C ASP A 177 -12.54 -25.97 4.78
N THR A 178 -12.37 -25.54 3.52
CA THR A 178 -12.73 -26.34 2.33
C THR A 178 -11.54 -26.60 1.38
N ASP A 179 -10.38 -26.00 1.64
CA ASP A 179 -9.21 -25.94 0.75
C ASP A 179 -9.51 -25.30 -0.63
N ALA A 180 -10.66 -24.65 -0.78
CA ALA A 180 -11.04 -24.01 -2.03
C ALA A 180 -10.12 -22.82 -2.34
N ALA A 181 -9.71 -22.72 -3.60
CA ALA A 181 -8.96 -21.56 -4.09
C ALA A 181 -9.88 -20.36 -4.27
N ILE A 182 -9.42 -19.20 -3.81
CA ILE A 182 -10.12 -17.91 -3.94
C ILE A 182 -9.18 -16.83 -4.45
N THR A 183 -9.76 -15.80 -5.06
CA THR A 183 -9.02 -14.60 -5.50
C THR A 183 -9.59 -13.38 -4.80
N LEU A 184 -8.72 -12.61 -4.16
CA LEU A 184 -9.03 -11.39 -3.42
C LEU A 184 -8.45 -10.19 -4.16
N ARG A 185 -9.22 -9.12 -4.35
CA ARG A 185 -8.82 -7.95 -5.14
C ARG A 185 -8.84 -6.63 -4.39
N ASP A 186 -9.41 -6.63 -3.21
CA ASP A 186 -9.59 -5.40 -2.42
C ASP A 186 -9.26 -5.61 -0.94
N ALA A 187 -9.01 -4.49 -0.25
CA ALA A 187 -8.71 -4.47 1.18
C ALA A 187 -9.90 -4.91 2.05
N ASP A 188 -11.12 -4.71 1.54
CA ASP A 188 -12.33 -4.96 2.30
C ASP A 188 -12.70 -6.44 2.35
N SER A 189 -12.11 -7.25 1.47
CA SER A 189 -12.31 -8.70 1.45
C SER A 189 -11.59 -9.44 2.57
N LEU A 190 -10.61 -8.82 3.25
CA LEU A 190 -9.74 -9.54 4.20
C LEU A 190 -9.39 -8.71 5.45
N LEU A 191 -9.23 -9.42 6.55
CA LEU A 191 -8.77 -8.88 7.83
C LEU A 191 -7.47 -9.58 8.23
N TYR A 192 -6.45 -8.79 8.57
CA TYR A 192 -5.20 -9.27 9.15
C TYR A 192 -4.43 -8.11 9.77
N ASP A 193 -3.52 -8.44 10.69
CA ASP A 193 -2.54 -7.50 11.23
C ASP A 193 -1.24 -7.62 10.41
N PRO A 194 -0.77 -6.57 9.73
CA PRO A 194 0.46 -6.62 8.93
C PRO A 194 1.74 -6.79 9.78
N PHE A 195 1.63 -6.73 11.11
CA PHE A 195 2.72 -6.98 12.06
C PHE A 195 2.63 -8.36 12.73
N ALA A 196 1.58 -9.12 12.50
CA ALA A 196 1.53 -10.51 12.94
C ALA A 196 2.52 -11.33 12.09
N ALA A 197 3.42 -12.05 12.77
CA ALA A 197 4.38 -12.94 12.12
C ALA A 197 3.71 -14.25 11.70
#